data_31655b1b871d7bb32e1b69ea0c8e2e68
#
_entry.id   31655b1b871d7bb32e1b69ea0c8e2e68
#
_cell.length_a   1.000
_cell.length_b   1.000
_cell.length_c   1.000
_cell.angle_alpha   90.00
_cell.angle_beta   90.00
_cell.angle_gamma   90.00
#
_symmetry.space_group_name_H-M   'P 1'
#
loop_
_entity.id
_entity.type
_entity.pdbx_description
1 polymer ?
#
loop_
_entity_poly.entity_id
_entity_poly.type
_entity_poly.pdbx_seq_one_letter_code
_entity_poly.pdbx_strand_id
1 'polypeptide(L)'
;MSPISAHDFNSIYQQKGVITAFKEAGYRTAFFSNQRYNHSFIDFFGKEADTYDFIKEDAGDANYNPSDDELLKLVAAELANNASKQFIVLHTYGSHFNYRERYPSDNAYFLPDFPVDAEVKYKDNLVNAYDNSIRYTDDFLARLIEMLQEQNVDAAMLYTSDHGEDIFDDNRRLFLHASPVPSYYQIHVPFLVWMSDGFRRNYPVLLRNAEANKQKNISSSASFFQTMLELGGVETPYRNDSLSVTSALYSEKPGVYLNDHNEARSLDDIGMRKEDFEILQKKGIIYR
;
A
#
# COMPACT_ATOMS: atom_id res chain seq x y z
N MET A 1 7.16 0.69 15.14
CA MET A 1 6.05 0.46 16.09
C MET A 1 6.22 -0.90 16.71
N SER A 2 6.00 -1.04 18.02
CA SER A 2 5.69 -2.37 18.51
C SER A 2 4.37 -2.78 17.84
N PRO A 3 4.19 -4.03 17.44
CA PRO A 3 2.92 -4.48 16.90
C PRO A 3 1.83 -4.18 17.96
N ILE A 4 0.84 -3.41 17.56
CA ILE A 4 -0.34 -3.15 18.38
C ILE A 4 -1.03 -4.49 18.49
N SER A 5 -1.11 -5.03 19.71
CA SER A 5 -1.91 -6.22 19.92
C SER A 5 -3.38 -5.84 19.92
N ALA A 6 -4.24 -6.66 19.31
CA ALA A 6 -5.68 -6.48 19.30
C ALA A 6 -6.32 -6.35 20.69
N HIS A 7 -5.59 -6.73 21.71
CA HIS A 7 -6.04 -6.64 23.11
C HIS A 7 -5.80 -5.27 23.74
N ASP A 8 -5.16 -4.34 23.03
CA ASP A 8 -4.86 -3.00 23.55
C ASP A 8 -5.15 -1.91 22.53
N PHE A 9 -6.42 -1.74 22.18
CA PHE A 9 -6.89 -0.63 21.33
C PHE A 9 -6.52 0.75 21.88
N ASN A 10 -6.36 0.90 23.18
CA ASN A 10 -5.97 2.18 23.78
C ASN A 10 -4.54 2.57 23.41
N SER A 11 -3.68 1.62 23.09
CA SER A 11 -2.31 1.90 22.67
C SER A 11 -2.26 2.57 21.29
N ILE A 12 -3.24 2.37 20.41
CA ILE A 12 -3.35 3.05 19.11
C ILE A 12 -3.36 4.57 19.32
N TYR A 13 -4.13 5.06 20.27
CA TYR A 13 -4.25 6.50 20.57
C TYR A 13 -3.01 7.10 21.23
N GLN A 14 -2.11 6.25 21.74
CA GLN A 14 -0.88 6.68 22.40
C GLN A 14 0.37 6.49 21.54
N GLN A 15 0.26 5.73 20.43
CA GLN A 15 1.37 5.49 19.53
C GLN A 15 1.44 6.56 18.45
N LYS A 16 2.65 7.04 18.21
CA LYS A 16 2.93 7.93 17.08
C LYS A 16 3.06 7.12 15.80
N GLY A 17 2.36 7.57 14.75
CA GLY A 17 2.42 6.96 13.43
C GLY A 17 3.69 7.33 12.65
N VAL A 18 3.78 6.82 11.43
CA VAL A 18 4.86 7.16 10.50
C VAL A 18 4.85 8.66 10.17
N ILE A 19 3.68 9.26 10.02
CA ILE A 19 3.53 10.70 9.73
C ILE A 19 4.15 11.53 10.85
N THR A 20 3.82 11.22 12.11
CA THR A 20 4.40 11.91 13.27
C THR A 20 5.92 11.72 13.35
N ALA A 21 6.46 10.53 13.02
CA ALA A 21 7.90 10.28 13.02
C ALA A 21 8.62 11.19 11.99
N PHE A 22 8.08 11.35 10.79
CA PHE A 22 8.60 12.26 9.78
C PHE A 22 8.46 13.73 10.18
N LYS A 23 7.33 14.11 10.75
CA LYS A 23 7.09 15.48 11.25
C LYS A 23 8.11 15.86 12.34
N GLU A 24 8.37 14.99 13.32
CA GLU A 24 9.38 15.20 14.35
C GLU A 24 10.81 15.23 13.79
N ALA A 25 11.07 14.61 12.66
CA ALA A 25 12.33 14.68 11.91
C ALA A 25 12.46 15.94 11.03
N GLY A 26 11.50 16.87 11.12
CA GLY A 26 11.50 18.15 10.43
C GLY A 26 11.01 18.11 8.99
N TYR A 27 10.24 17.09 8.62
CA TYR A 27 9.53 17.05 7.35
C TYR A 27 8.23 17.82 7.43
N ARG A 28 7.89 18.57 6.38
CA ARG A 28 6.50 18.96 6.12
C ARG A 28 5.74 17.73 5.68
N THR A 29 4.61 17.47 6.32
CA THR A 29 3.85 16.23 6.13
C THR A 29 2.49 16.49 5.49
N ALA A 30 2.11 15.64 4.53
CA ALA A 30 0.80 15.68 3.90
C ALA A 30 0.17 14.28 3.85
N PHE A 31 -1.16 14.21 3.98
CA PHE A 31 -1.94 12.98 3.82
C PHE A 31 -3.16 13.26 2.94
N PHE A 32 -3.24 12.61 1.80
CA PHE A 32 -4.34 12.76 0.86
C PHE A 32 -5.03 11.42 0.62
N SER A 33 -6.33 11.36 0.80
CA SER A 33 -7.11 10.14 0.69
C SER A 33 -8.26 10.27 -0.31
N ASN A 34 -8.38 9.29 -1.21
CA ASN A 34 -9.55 9.11 -2.06
C ASN A 34 -10.54 8.10 -1.46
N GLN A 35 -10.59 8.00 -0.14
CA GLN A 35 -11.55 7.14 0.58
C GLN A 35 -12.31 7.94 1.64
N ARG A 36 -13.47 7.42 2.04
CA ARG A 36 -14.24 7.96 3.17
C ARG A 36 -13.69 7.45 4.49
N TYR A 37 -14.09 8.09 5.58
CA TYR A 37 -13.85 7.58 6.95
C TYR A 37 -14.64 6.28 7.13
N ASN A 38 -13.99 5.16 7.03
CA ASN A 38 -14.64 3.85 7.03
C ASN A 38 -14.37 3.03 8.31
N HIS A 39 -14.25 3.71 9.44
CA HIS A 39 -13.91 3.12 10.75
C HIS A 39 -12.55 2.41 10.81
N SER A 40 -11.66 2.64 9.83
CA SER A 40 -10.31 2.05 9.74
C SER A 40 -9.21 2.97 10.30
N PHE A 41 -9.57 3.98 11.07
CA PHE A 41 -8.64 4.99 11.62
C PHE A 41 -7.91 5.84 10.57
N ILE A 42 -8.34 5.85 9.31
CA ILE A 42 -7.70 6.62 8.23
C ILE A 42 -7.66 8.11 8.59
N ASP A 43 -8.78 8.65 9.07
CA ASP A 43 -8.87 10.06 9.49
C ASP A 43 -8.01 10.35 10.72
N PHE A 44 -7.96 9.41 11.68
CA PHE A 44 -7.14 9.56 12.87
C PHE A 44 -5.65 9.69 12.51
N PHE A 45 -5.12 8.78 11.70
CA PHE A 45 -3.72 8.83 11.27
C PHE A 45 -3.46 9.94 10.25
N GLY A 46 -4.38 10.19 9.33
CA GLY A 46 -4.22 11.22 8.32
C GLY A 46 -4.14 12.63 8.92
N LYS A 47 -4.90 12.89 9.98
CA LYS A 47 -4.89 14.18 10.70
C LYS A 47 -3.63 14.42 11.54
N GLU A 48 -2.69 13.47 11.63
CA GLU A 48 -1.36 13.73 12.15
C GLU A 48 -0.54 14.66 11.23
N ALA A 49 -0.86 14.68 9.92
CA ALA A 49 -0.16 15.49 8.93
C ALA A 49 -0.39 17.00 9.10
N ASP A 50 0.55 17.82 8.60
CA ASP A 50 0.41 19.27 8.58
C ASP A 50 -0.68 19.73 7.60
N THR A 51 -0.82 18.99 6.48
CA THR A 51 -1.87 19.18 5.47
C THR A 51 -2.56 17.84 5.23
N TYR A 52 -3.88 17.82 5.18
CA TYR A 52 -4.62 16.61 4.82
C TYR A 52 -5.88 16.97 4.02
N ASP A 53 -6.31 16.02 3.18
CA ASP A 53 -7.55 16.13 2.40
C ASP A 53 -8.15 14.73 2.25
N PHE A 54 -9.47 14.64 2.43
CA PHE A 54 -10.27 13.42 2.27
C PHE A 54 -11.31 13.68 1.18
N ILE A 55 -10.89 13.56 -0.08
CA ILE A 55 -11.61 14.01 -1.27
C ILE A 55 -13.08 13.60 -1.28
N LYS A 56 -13.38 12.35 -0.93
CA LYS A 56 -14.77 11.84 -0.93
C LYS A 56 -15.59 12.31 0.25
N GLU A 57 -14.98 12.55 1.40
CA GLU A 57 -15.66 13.02 2.59
C GLU A 57 -15.98 14.50 2.46
N ASP A 58 -15.01 15.29 2.03
CA ASP A 58 -15.11 16.75 1.97
C ASP A 58 -16.02 17.23 0.83
N ALA A 59 -16.26 16.39 -0.18
CA ALA A 59 -17.21 16.69 -1.27
C ALA A 59 -18.67 16.81 -0.82
N GLY A 60 -19.06 16.20 0.32
CA GLY A 60 -20.42 16.25 0.84
C GLY A 60 -21.48 15.50 0.00
N ASP A 61 -21.10 14.90 -1.12
CA ASP A 61 -21.97 14.10 -1.98
C ASP A 61 -21.67 12.61 -1.81
N ALA A 62 -22.65 11.84 -1.34
CA ALA A 62 -22.50 10.39 -1.12
C ALA A 62 -22.20 9.62 -2.41
N ASN A 63 -22.59 10.13 -3.56
CA ASN A 63 -22.38 9.49 -4.86
C ASN A 63 -21.08 9.93 -5.55
N TYR A 64 -20.37 10.92 -4.98
CA TYR A 64 -19.11 11.39 -5.54
C TYR A 64 -18.05 10.28 -5.48
N ASN A 65 -17.61 9.84 -6.65
CA ASN A 65 -16.66 8.74 -6.82
C ASN A 65 -15.56 9.11 -7.82
N PRO A 66 -14.66 10.04 -7.44
CA PRO A 66 -13.57 10.46 -8.31
C PRO A 66 -12.54 9.35 -8.50
N SER A 67 -11.80 9.43 -9.61
CA SER A 67 -10.61 8.61 -9.80
C SER A 67 -9.48 9.06 -8.87
N ASP A 68 -8.47 8.19 -8.67
CA ASP A 68 -7.28 8.51 -7.89
C ASP A 68 -6.46 9.67 -8.49
N ASP A 69 -6.71 10.05 -9.75
CA ASP A 69 -6.07 11.20 -10.41
C ASP A 69 -6.26 12.52 -9.69
N GLU A 70 -7.35 12.67 -8.93
CA GLU A 70 -7.57 13.87 -8.12
C GLU A 70 -6.47 14.05 -7.07
N LEU A 71 -5.87 12.94 -6.58
CA LEU A 71 -4.74 12.99 -5.66
C LEU A 71 -3.51 13.65 -6.28
N LEU A 72 -3.28 13.50 -7.58
CA LEU A 72 -2.14 14.12 -8.26
C LEU A 72 -2.22 15.66 -8.23
N LYS A 73 -3.43 16.23 -8.27
CA LYS A 73 -3.62 17.68 -8.14
C LYS A 73 -3.21 18.18 -6.74
N LEU A 74 -3.53 17.41 -5.70
CA LEU A 74 -3.12 17.72 -4.33
C LEU A 74 -1.61 17.59 -4.15
N VAL A 75 -1.00 16.57 -4.75
CA VAL A 75 0.46 16.41 -4.77
C VAL A 75 1.13 17.61 -5.45
N ALA A 76 0.63 18.04 -6.62
CA ALA A 76 1.19 19.19 -7.32
C ALA A 76 1.13 20.47 -6.46
N ALA A 77 0.01 20.71 -5.78
CA ALA A 77 -0.16 21.83 -4.87
C ALA A 77 0.79 21.75 -3.66
N GLU A 78 0.98 20.55 -3.10
CA GLU A 78 1.88 20.35 -1.97
C GLU A 78 3.35 20.52 -2.37
N LEU A 79 3.77 19.99 -3.50
CA LEU A 79 5.13 20.16 -4.01
C LEU A 79 5.48 21.64 -4.28
N ALA A 80 4.50 22.46 -4.66
CA ALA A 80 4.68 23.91 -4.87
C ALA A 80 5.02 24.70 -3.58
N ASN A 81 4.85 24.12 -2.40
CA ASN A 81 5.22 24.76 -1.13
C ASN A 81 6.72 24.94 -0.93
N ASN A 82 7.56 24.31 -1.77
CA ASN A 82 9.03 24.41 -1.73
C ASN A 82 9.65 24.12 -0.34
N ALA A 83 9.02 23.27 0.47
CA ALA A 83 9.62 22.84 1.72
C ALA A 83 10.87 22.00 1.47
N SER A 84 11.91 22.18 2.26
CA SER A 84 13.20 21.50 2.08
C SER A 84 13.13 19.98 2.23
N LYS A 85 12.16 19.49 3.01
CA LYS A 85 11.85 18.08 3.21
C LYS A 85 10.35 17.90 3.23
N GLN A 86 9.84 16.98 2.43
CA GLN A 86 8.42 16.66 2.36
C GLN A 86 8.19 15.17 2.51
N PHE A 87 7.16 14.80 3.24
CA PHE A 87 6.66 13.44 3.35
C PHE A 87 5.16 13.43 3.00
N ILE A 88 4.82 12.81 1.90
CA ILE A 88 3.45 12.79 1.37
C ILE A 88 2.95 11.34 1.39
N VAL A 89 1.81 11.12 2.02
CA VAL A 89 1.09 9.85 2.01
C VAL A 89 -0.10 9.97 1.08
N LEU A 90 -0.19 9.07 0.11
CA LEU A 90 -1.34 8.95 -0.79
C LEU A 90 -2.09 7.66 -0.46
N HIS A 91 -3.35 7.82 -0.08
CA HIS A 91 -4.24 6.71 0.21
C HIS A 91 -5.25 6.59 -0.94
N THR A 92 -4.90 5.77 -1.93
CA THR A 92 -5.68 5.54 -3.14
C THR A 92 -6.90 4.68 -2.87
N TYR A 93 -7.88 4.73 -3.75
CA TYR A 93 -8.96 3.75 -3.79
C TYR A 93 -8.53 2.48 -4.51
N GLY A 94 -7.59 2.63 -5.44
CA GLY A 94 -6.93 1.54 -6.14
C GLY A 94 -7.87 0.58 -6.85
N SER A 95 -7.61 -0.71 -6.71
CA SER A 95 -8.38 -1.78 -7.33
C SER A 95 -9.51 -2.33 -6.46
N HIS A 96 -10.09 -1.50 -5.57
CA HIS A 96 -11.21 -1.89 -4.72
C HIS A 96 -12.48 -2.19 -5.55
N PHE A 97 -13.25 -3.19 -5.16
CA PHE A 97 -14.55 -3.50 -5.78
C PHE A 97 -15.55 -2.29 -5.61
N ASN A 98 -16.38 -1.89 -6.61
CA ASN A 98 -16.56 -2.50 -7.94
C ASN A 98 -15.41 -2.07 -8.88
N TYR A 99 -14.64 -3.02 -9.39
CA TYR A 99 -13.42 -2.76 -10.18
C TYR A 99 -13.68 -1.89 -11.40
N ARG A 100 -14.84 -2.06 -12.09
CA ARG A 100 -15.20 -1.31 -13.29
C ARG A 100 -15.33 0.20 -13.04
N GLU A 101 -15.55 0.60 -11.82
CA GLU A 101 -15.67 2.01 -11.42
C GLU A 101 -14.32 2.67 -11.10
N ARG A 102 -13.23 1.92 -11.18
CA ARG A 102 -11.89 2.40 -10.77
C ARG A 102 -11.11 3.08 -11.89
N TYR A 103 -11.57 2.98 -13.12
CA TYR A 103 -10.91 3.56 -14.30
C TYR A 103 -11.94 4.11 -15.30
N PRO A 104 -11.56 5.15 -16.11
CA PRO A 104 -12.37 5.66 -17.18
C PRO A 104 -12.58 4.61 -18.29
N SER A 105 -13.69 4.70 -19.00
CA SER A 105 -14.07 3.71 -20.04
C SER A 105 -13.08 3.63 -21.21
N ASP A 106 -12.43 4.73 -21.55
CA ASP A 106 -11.41 4.83 -22.59
C ASP A 106 -10.06 4.24 -22.18
N ASN A 107 -9.86 3.97 -20.87
CA ASN A 107 -8.69 3.26 -20.36
C ASN A 107 -8.89 1.75 -20.28
N ALA A 108 -10.04 1.21 -20.65
CA ALA A 108 -10.28 -0.23 -20.70
C ALA A 108 -9.43 -0.89 -21.81
N TYR A 109 -8.63 -1.87 -21.43
CA TYR A 109 -7.77 -2.64 -22.32
C TYR A 109 -8.22 -4.10 -22.44
N PHE A 110 -8.53 -4.72 -21.31
CA PHE A 110 -9.03 -6.10 -21.24
C PHE A 110 -10.55 -6.10 -21.36
N LEU A 111 -11.09 -6.85 -22.31
CA LEU A 111 -12.52 -6.88 -22.61
C LEU A 111 -13.03 -8.33 -22.73
N PRO A 112 -14.30 -8.59 -22.41
CA PRO A 112 -15.32 -7.66 -21.89
C PRO A 112 -15.10 -7.27 -20.43
N ASP A 113 -15.46 -6.03 -20.05
CA ASP A 113 -15.29 -5.49 -18.69
C ASP A 113 -16.54 -4.76 -18.16
N PHE A 114 -17.69 -4.94 -18.84
CA PHE A 114 -18.93 -4.28 -18.42
C PHE A 114 -19.34 -4.65 -17.00
N PRO A 115 -20.05 -3.78 -16.28
CA PRO A 115 -20.49 -4.04 -14.92
C PRO A 115 -21.35 -5.32 -14.83
N VAL A 116 -21.02 -6.15 -13.85
CA VAL A 116 -21.70 -7.43 -13.61
C VAL A 116 -21.84 -7.69 -12.11
N ASP A 117 -22.76 -8.59 -11.76
CA ASP A 117 -22.84 -9.12 -10.40
C ASP A 117 -21.64 -10.03 -10.09
N ALA A 118 -21.32 -10.16 -8.80
CA ALA A 118 -20.25 -11.04 -8.29
C ALA A 118 -20.65 -12.52 -8.36
N GLU A 119 -20.75 -13.06 -9.58
CA GLU A 119 -21.09 -14.46 -9.82
C GLU A 119 -20.04 -15.16 -10.68
N VAL A 120 -19.79 -16.43 -10.43
CA VAL A 120 -18.79 -17.25 -11.14
C VAL A 120 -18.96 -17.21 -12.66
N LYS A 121 -20.21 -17.12 -13.17
CA LYS A 121 -20.48 -17.04 -14.62
C LYS A 121 -19.91 -15.78 -15.28
N TYR A 122 -19.61 -14.74 -14.48
CA TYR A 122 -19.05 -13.48 -14.94
C TYR A 122 -17.56 -13.32 -14.58
N LYS A 123 -16.89 -14.40 -14.21
CA LYS A 123 -15.49 -14.38 -13.81
C LYS A 123 -14.61 -13.59 -14.78
N ASP A 124 -14.73 -13.85 -16.08
CA ASP A 124 -13.88 -13.20 -17.10
C ASP A 124 -14.08 -11.69 -17.13
N ASN A 125 -15.32 -11.20 -16.98
CA ASN A 125 -15.61 -9.78 -16.87
C ASN A 125 -14.98 -9.16 -15.62
N LEU A 126 -15.08 -9.86 -14.47
CA LEU A 126 -14.54 -9.40 -13.19
C LEU A 126 -13.02 -9.34 -13.22
N VAL A 127 -12.38 -10.38 -13.76
CA VAL A 127 -10.91 -10.41 -13.93
C VAL A 127 -10.45 -9.30 -14.86
N ASN A 128 -11.09 -9.14 -16.04
CA ASN A 128 -10.75 -8.07 -16.98
C ASN A 128 -10.90 -6.68 -16.35
N ALA A 129 -11.97 -6.44 -15.60
CA ALA A 129 -12.18 -5.18 -14.90
C ALA A 129 -11.12 -4.96 -13.79
N TYR A 130 -10.75 -6.00 -13.06
CA TYR A 130 -9.69 -5.95 -12.06
C TYR A 130 -8.33 -5.65 -12.69
N ASP A 131 -7.96 -6.35 -13.75
CA ASP A 131 -6.71 -6.13 -14.47
C ASP A 131 -6.63 -4.72 -15.07
N ASN A 132 -7.75 -4.18 -15.58
CA ASN A 132 -7.83 -2.79 -16.03
C ASN A 132 -7.63 -1.81 -14.87
N SER A 133 -8.16 -2.07 -13.70
CA SER A 133 -7.97 -1.23 -12.50
C SER A 133 -6.52 -1.23 -12.02
N ILE A 134 -5.84 -2.39 -12.05
CA ILE A 134 -4.41 -2.50 -11.75
C ILE A 134 -3.58 -1.71 -12.77
N ARG A 135 -3.89 -1.85 -14.05
CA ARG A 135 -3.23 -1.11 -15.11
C ARG A 135 -3.40 0.41 -14.96
N TYR A 136 -4.57 0.85 -14.50
CA TYR A 136 -4.83 2.26 -14.23
C TYR A 136 -4.06 2.76 -12.98
N THR A 137 -3.91 1.92 -11.98
CA THR A 137 -3.04 2.20 -10.81
C THR A 137 -1.57 2.34 -11.24
N ASP A 138 -1.08 1.48 -12.13
CA ASP A 138 0.27 1.58 -12.69
C ASP A 138 0.48 2.91 -13.44
N ASP A 139 -0.49 3.32 -14.24
CA ASP A 139 -0.51 4.61 -14.96
C ASP A 139 -0.51 5.81 -13.99
N PHE A 140 -1.27 5.72 -12.90
CA PHE A 140 -1.25 6.71 -11.82
C PHE A 140 0.15 6.82 -11.18
N LEU A 141 0.79 5.70 -10.87
CA LEU A 141 2.14 5.69 -10.30
C LEU A 141 3.18 6.25 -11.29
N ALA A 142 3.05 5.92 -12.57
CA ALA A 142 3.93 6.47 -13.62
C ALA A 142 3.85 8.00 -13.67
N ARG A 143 2.64 8.56 -13.69
CA ARG A 143 2.44 10.03 -13.67
C ARG A 143 2.94 10.68 -12.38
N LEU A 144 2.78 10.03 -11.23
CA LEU A 144 3.36 10.51 -9.97
C LEU A 144 4.89 10.53 -10.04
N ILE A 145 5.50 9.50 -10.62
CA ILE A 145 6.95 9.43 -10.83
C ILE A 145 7.42 10.55 -11.75
N GLU A 146 6.73 10.81 -12.86
CA GLU A 146 7.02 11.92 -13.78
C GLU A 146 6.98 13.26 -13.07
N MET A 147 5.94 13.52 -12.26
CA MET A 147 5.84 14.75 -11.45
C MET A 147 7.02 14.91 -10.49
N LEU A 148 7.45 13.82 -9.83
CA LEU A 148 8.60 13.86 -8.92
C LEU A 148 9.93 14.09 -9.67
N GLN A 149 10.07 13.53 -10.87
CA GLN A 149 11.25 13.73 -11.73
C GLN A 149 11.36 15.18 -12.20
N GLU A 150 10.24 15.82 -12.56
CA GLU A 150 10.18 17.23 -12.98
C GLU A 150 10.65 18.19 -11.89
N GLN A 151 10.49 17.83 -10.60
CA GLN A 151 10.99 18.65 -9.49
C GLN A 151 12.52 18.69 -9.41
N ASN A 152 13.22 17.74 -10.04
CA ASN A 152 14.70 17.61 -10.00
C ASN A 152 15.27 17.59 -8.58
N VAL A 153 14.60 16.90 -7.66
CA VAL A 153 14.99 16.74 -6.26
C VAL A 153 15.32 15.29 -5.95
N ASP A 154 15.92 15.05 -4.79
CA ASP A 154 16.09 13.71 -4.25
C ASP A 154 14.75 13.20 -3.75
N ALA A 155 14.14 12.30 -4.50
CA ALA A 155 12.85 11.71 -4.18
C ALA A 155 12.91 10.19 -4.15
N ALA A 156 12.17 9.60 -3.22
CA ALA A 156 11.90 8.17 -3.17
C ALA A 156 10.40 7.93 -2.95
N MET A 157 9.87 6.86 -3.53
CA MET A 157 8.49 6.42 -3.38
C MET A 157 8.47 4.96 -2.95
N LEU A 158 7.60 4.62 -2.01
CA LEU A 158 7.26 3.24 -1.66
C LEU A 158 5.77 3.04 -1.89
N TYR A 159 5.43 2.01 -2.64
CA TYR A 159 4.05 1.61 -2.90
C TYR A 159 3.82 0.17 -2.46
N THR A 160 2.68 -0.08 -1.83
CA THR A 160 2.16 -1.42 -1.54
C THR A 160 0.64 -1.37 -1.51
N SER A 161 -0.01 -2.53 -1.74
CA SER A 161 -1.42 -2.70 -1.40
C SER A 161 -1.56 -3.22 0.02
N ASP A 162 -2.70 -2.94 0.66
CA ASP A 162 -3.07 -3.48 1.98
C ASP A 162 -3.43 -4.97 1.90
N HIS A 163 -4.10 -5.39 0.83
CA HIS A 163 -4.45 -6.79 0.51
C HIS A 163 -4.56 -7.00 -1.00
N GLY A 164 -4.66 -8.25 -1.41
CA GLY A 164 -5.11 -8.67 -2.72
C GLY A 164 -6.57 -9.10 -2.70
N GLU A 165 -7.04 -9.73 -3.77
CA GLU A 165 -8.44 -10.13 -3.97
C GLU A 165 -8.55 -11.56 -4.48
N ASP A 166 -9.56 -12.29 -3.99
CA ASP A 166 -10.05 -13.50 -4.64
C ASP A 166 -11.07 -13.13 -5.72
N ILE A 167 -10.91 -13.66 -6.92
CA ILE A 167 -11.85 -13.46 -8.04
C ILE A 167 -12.18 -14.83 -8.65
N PHE A 168 -12.71 -15.73 -7.82
CA PHE A 168 -13.03 -17.10 -8.23
C PHE A 168 -11.82 -17.86 -8.80
N ASP A 169 -10.63 -17.65 -8.24
CA ASP A 169 -9.35 -18.11 -8.80
C ASP A 169 -9.26 -19.64 -8.89
N ASP A 170 -9.83 -20.31 -7.94
CA ASP A 170 -9.81 -21.78 -7.84
C ASP A 170 -11.20 -22.40 -7.50
N ASN A 171 -11.20 -23.69 -7.23
CA ASN A 171 -12.42 -24.46 -6.95
C ASN A 171 -13.13 -24.03 -5.65
N ARG A 172 -12.50 -23.22 -4.80
CA ARG A 172 -13.12 -22.66 -3.59
C ARG A 172 -14.17 -21.60 -3.92
N ARG A 173 -14.05 -20.96 -5.09
CA ARG A 173 -14.95 -19.90 -5.58
C ARG A 173 -15.06 -18.73 -4.59
N LEU A 174 -13.95 -18.38 -3.95
CA LEU A 174 -13.87 -17.21 -3.09
C LEU A 174 -13.96 -15.93 -3.94
N PHE A 175 -14.52 -14.88 -3.33
CA PHE A 175 -14.64 -13.57 -3.97
C PHE A 175 -14.36 -12.47 -2.95
N LEU A 176 -13.63 -11.45 -3.34
CA LEU A 176 -13.14 -10.34 -2.51
C LEU A 176 -12.11 -10.78 -1.45
N HIS A 177 -12.06 -10.03 -0.37
CA HIS A 177 -11.18 -10.23 0.79
C HIS A 177 -12.01 -10.28 2.08
N ALA A 178 -11.34 -10.17 3.25
CA ALA A 178 -11.98 -10.22 4.57
C ALA A 178 -12.70 -11.53 4.87
N SER A 179 -12.25 -12.62 4.28
CA SER A 179 -12.63 -13.95 4.74
C SER A 179 -11.96 -14.23 6.09
N PRO A 180 -12.62 -14.91 7.03
CA PRO A 180 -11.97 -15.32 8.29
C PRO A 180 -10.72 -16.19 8.06
N VAL A 181 -10.60 -16.79 6.88
CA VAL A 181 -9.43 -17.55 6.43
C VAL A 181 -8.98 -16.97 5.09
N PRO A 182 -7.88 -16.17 5.07
CA PRO A 182 -7.38 -15.61 3.83
C PRO A 182 -6.84 -16.68 2.89
N SER A 183 -6.86 -16.39 1.59
CA SER A 183 -6.18 -17.17 0.57
C SER A 183 -4.80 -16.59 0.26
N TYR A 184 -4.01 -17.36 -0.52
CA TYR A 184 -2.78 -16.84 -1.13
C TYR A 184 -3.04 -15.52 -1.91
N TYR A 185 -4.14 -15.44 -2.64
CA TYR A 185 -4.47 -14.29 -3.50
C TYR A 185 -4.72 -13.02 -2.71
N GLN A 186 -5.24 -13.12 -1.48
CA GLN A 186 -5.45 -11.96 -0.60
C GLN A 186 -4.16 -11.46 0.07
N ILE A 187 -3.18 -12.33 0.33
CA ILE A 187 -1.98 -11.97 1.09
C ILE A 187 -0.77 -11.64 0.21
N HIS A 188 -0.83 -11.91 -1.09
CA HIS A 188 0.26 -11.65 -2.02
C HIS A 188 0.08 -10.31 -2.72
N VAL A 189 0.76 -9.30 -2.22
CA VAL A 189 0.65 -7.91 -2.67
C VAL A 189 1.96 -7.39 -3.26
N PRO A 190 1.92 -6.36 -4.13
CA PRO A 190 3.12 -5.70 -4.62
C PRO A 190 3.83 -4.93 -3.50
N PHE A 191 5.16 -4.85 -3.58
CA PHE A 191 5.99 -3.98 -2.77
C PHE A 191 7.04 -3.32 -3.67
N LEU A 192 6.84 -2.04 -3.98
CA LEU A 192 7.64 -1.33 -4.97
C LEU A 192 8.37 -0.16 -4.30
N VAL A 193 9.69 -0.07 -4.53
CA VAL A 193 10.51 1.08 -4.13
C VAL A 193 11.06 1.73 -5.40
N TRP A 194 10.78 3.01 -5.58
CA TRP A 194 11.33 3.83 -6.64
C TRP A 194 12.20 4.94 -6.04
N MET A 195 13.26 5.32 -6.75
CA MET A 195 14.19 6.37 -6.37
C MET A 195 14.53 7.23 -7.58
N SER A 196 14.47 8.56 -7.44
CA SER A 196 14.91 9.50 -8.48
C SER A 196 16.40 9.37 -8.77
N ASP A 197 16.84 9.86 -9.92
CA ASP A 197 18.27 9.85 -10.29
C ASP A 197 19.12 10.64 -9.30
N GLY A 198 18.60 11.74 -8.75
CA GLY A 198 19.26 12.50 -7.68
C GLY A 198 19.45 11.62 -6.44
N PHE A 199 18.37 11.01 -5.98
CA PHE A 199 18.41 10.14 -4.81
C PHE A 199 19.37 8.96 -4.98
N ARG A 200 19.38 8.30 -6.14
CA ARG A 200 20.30 7.19 -6.43
C ARG A 200 21.77 7.61 -6.38
N ARG A 201 22.10 8.82 -6.87
CA ARG A 201 23.46 9.37 -6.83
C ARG A 201 23.89 9.73 -5.42
N ASN A 202 22.98 10.31 -4.63
CA ASN A 202 23.31 10.82 -3.29
C ASN A 202 23.24 9.71 -2.23
N TYR A 203 22.42 8.68 -2.45
CA TYR A 203 22.24 7.55 -1.52
C TYR A 203 22.49 6.17 -2.19
N PRO A 204 23.68 5.97 -2.83
CA PRO A 204 23.93 4.76 -3.63
C PRO A 204 23.97 3.47 -2.81
N VAL A 205 24.15 3.58 -1.49
CA VAL A 205 24.11 2.42 -0.57
C VAL A 205 22.70 1.89 -0.46
N LEU A 206 21.68 2.76 -0.32
CA LEU A 206 20.27 2.35 -0.22
C LEU A 206 19.81 1.66 -1.51
N LEU A 207 20.19 2.21 -2.67
CA LEU A 207 19.90 1.59 -3.96
C LEU A 207 20.51 0.18 -4.05
N ARG A 208 21.82 0.06 -3.77
CA ARG A 208 22.51 -1.23 -3.85
C ARG A 208 21.88 -2.28 -2.93
N ASN A 209 21.50 -1.88 -1.72
CA ASN A 209 20.86 -2.78 -0.77
C ASN A 209 19.46 -3.20 -1.25
N ALA A 210 18.66 -2.26 -1.75
CA ALA A 210 17.35 -2.56 -2.34
C ALA A 210 17.46 -3.56 -3.50
N GLU A 211 18.43 -3.34 -4.41
CA GLU A 211 18.71 -4.26 -5.51
C GLU A 211 19.14 -5.67 -5.04
N ALA A 212 19.94 -5.74 -3.97
CA ALA A 212 20.36 -7.02 -3.38
C ALA A 212 19.18 -7.76 -2.69
N ASN A 213 18.21 -7.01 -2.17
CA ASN A 213 17.08 -7.57 -1.42
C ASN A 213 15.83 -7.81 -2.29
N LYS A 214 15.76 -7.33 -3.54
CA LYS A 214 14.56 -7.40 -4.40
C LYS A 214 14.01 -8.80 -4.70
N GLN A 215 14.84 -9.83 -4.53
CA GLN A 215 14.45 -11.23 -4.74
C GLN A 215 14.10 -11.96 -3.44
N LYS A 216 14.23 -11.28 -2.31
CA LYS A 216 13.90 -11.85 -1.00
C LYS A 216 12.40 -11.76 -0.74
N ASN A 217 11.92 -12.60 0.17
CA ASN A 217 10.55 -12.48 0.67
C ASN A 217 10.42 -11.23 1.54
N ILE A 218 9.43 -10.41 1.26
CA ILE A 218 9.16 -9.16 1.96
C ILE A 218 7.79 -9.27 2.63
N SER A 219 7.76 -9.12 3.95
CA SER A 219 6.52 -8.93 4.68
C SER A 219 6.19 -7.43 4.69
N SER A 220 5.21 -7.00 3.89
CA SER A 220 4.86 -5.57 3.75
C SER A 220 4.51 -4.94 5.09
N SER A 221 3.74 -5.62 5.94
CA SER A 221 3.36 -5.14 7.28
C SER A 221 4.55 -4.87 8.20
N ALA A 222 5.63 -5.65 8.09
CA ALA A 222 6.85 -5.46 8.88
C ALA A 222 7.80 -4.44 8.23
N SER A 223 7.92 -4.48 6.89
CA SER A 223 8.98 -3.78 6.17
C SER A 223 8.60 -2.36 5.76
N PHE A 224 7.30 -2.06 5.57
CA PHE A 224 6.85 -0.75 5.08
C PHE A 224 7.37 0.40 5.95
N PHE A 225 7.05 0.38 7.23
CA PHE A 225 7.43 1.43 8.18
C PHE A 225 8.95 1.60 8.27
N GLN A 226 9.69 0.48 8.39
CA GLN A 226 11.13 0.51 8.55
C GLN A 226 11.86 1.00 7.29
N THR A 227 11.38 0.60 6.11
CA THR A 227 11.92 1.07 4.83
C THR A 227 11.66 2.57 4.64
N MET A 228 10.48 3.06 5.02
CA MET A 228 10.18 4.50 4.94
C MET A 228 11.08 5.31 5.87
N LEU A 229 11.31 4.88 7.11
CA LEU A 229 12.22 5.55 8.03
C LEU A 229 13.64 5.65 7.45
N GLU A 230 14.13 4.56 6.86
CA GLU A 230 15.48 4.52 6.28
C GLU A 230 15.60 5.41 5.04
N LEU A 231 14.63 5.35 4.12
CA LEU A 231 14.57 6.22 2.94
C LEU A 231 14.55 7.71 3.32
N GLY A 232 13.81 8.05 4.37
CA GLY A 232 13.74 9.42 4.89
C GLY A 232 14.91 9.83 5.81
N GLY A 233 15.83 8.92 6.13
CA GLY A 233 16.89 9.19 7.12
C GLY A 233 16.34 9.55 8.51
N VAL A 234 15.19 8.98 8.88
CA VAL A 234 14.52 9.23 10.15
C VAL A 234 15.05 8.30 11.22
N GLU A 235 15.64 8.88 12.27
CA GLU A 235 16.14 8.14 13.41
C GLU A 235 15.10 8.11 14.54
N THR A 236 14.79 6.93 15.03
CA THR A 236 13.84 6.72 16.15
C THR A 236 14.23 5.47 16.91
N PRO A 237 13.89 5.37 18.24
CA PRO A 237 14.11 4.14 19.02
C PRO A 237 13.39 2.91 18.46
N TYR A 238 12.43 3.11 17.55
CA TYR A 238 11.63 2.03 16.95
C TYR A 238 12.17 1.58 15.59
N ARG A 239 13.26 2.20 15.09
CA ARG A 239 13.90 1.79 13.85
C ARG A 239 14.56 0.42 14.02
N ASN A 240 14.30 -0.45 13.04
CA ASN A 240 14.89 -1.78 12.97
C ASN A 240 15.35 -2.07 11.53
N ASP A 241 16.63 -1.88 11.30
CA ASP A 241 17.24 -2.02 9.98
C ASP A 241 17.15 -3.45 9.42
N SER A 242 16.97 -4.46 10.29
CA SER A 242 16.77 -5.84 9.82
C SER A 242 15.43 -6.08 9.11
N LEU A 243 14.52 -5.12 9.18
CA LEU A 243 13.22 -5.14 8.50
C LEU A 243 13.12 -4.14 7.33
N SER A 244 14.13 -3.28 7.12
CA SER A 244 14.15 -2.36 5.97
C SER A 244 14.73 -3.03 4.74
N VAL A 245 14.02 -2.99 3.61
CA VAL A 245 14.48 -3.58 2.34
C VAL A 245 15.64 -2.79 1.72
N THR A 246 15.88 -1.56 2.17
CA THR A 246 17.02 -0.73 1.75
C THR A 246 18.25 -0.89 2.64
N SER A 247 18.17 -1.76 3.65
CA SER A 247 19.29 -2.06 4.57
C SER A 247 20.10 -3.28 4.15
N ALA A 248 21.41 -3.22 4.37
CA ALA A 248 22.29 -4.39 4.25
C ALA A 248 21.99 -5.47 5.31
N LEU A 249 21.32 -5.09 6.40
CA LEU A 249 20.95 -5.99 7.50
C LEU A 249 19.59 -6.67 7.27
N TYR A 250 18.91 -6.38 6.14
CA TYR A 250 17.60 -6.96 5.87
C TYR A 250 17.61 -8.48 5.97
N SER A 251 16.71 -9.01 6.79
CA SER A 251 16.53 -10.42 7.04
C SER A 251 15.06 -10.80 6.80
N GLU A 252 14.86 -11.81 5.96
CA GLU A 252 13.53 -12.37 5.68
C GLU A 252 12.88 -12.86 6.97
N LYS A 253 11.59 -12.58 7.09
CA LYS A 253 10.76 -13.02 8.21
C LYS A 253 9.52 -13.74 7.67
N PRO A 254 9.00 -14.73 8.39
CA PRO A 254 7.70 -15.29 8.08
C PRO A 254 6.63 -14.19 8.03
N GLY A 255 5.70 -14.31 7.09
CA GLY A 255 4.60 -13.39 6.96
C GLY A 255 3.67 -13.42 8.18
N VAL A 256 3.13 -12.28 8.53
CA VAL A 256 2.11 -12.12 9.55
C VAL A 256 0.89 -11.48 8.89
N TYR A 257 -0.27 -12.05 9.15
CA TYR A 257 -1.56 -11.56 8.68
C TYR A 257 -2.33 -10.90 9.82
N LEU A 258 -2.97 -9.78 9.54
CA LEU A 258 -3.91 -9.14 10.45
C LEU A 258 -5.32 -9.65 10.12
N ASN A 259 -5.93 -10.40 11.04
CA ASN A 259 -7.26 -10.95 10.83
C ASN A 259 -8.36 -9.91 11.12
N ASP A 260 -9.63 -10.27 10.86
CA ASP A 260 -10.81 -9.40 11.04
C ASP A 260 -11.01 -8.95 12.51
N HIS A 261 -10.36 -9.63 13.45
CA HIS A 261 -10.35 -9.25 14.87
C HIS A 261 -9.18 -8.33 15.24
N ASN A 262 -8.45 -7.82 14.24
CA ASN A 262 -7.22 -7.04 14.41
C ASN A 262 -6.13 -7.79 15.20
N GLU A 263 -6.08 -9.11 15.09
CA GLU A 263 -5.04 -9.93 15.69
C GLU A 263 -3.97 -10.26 14.67
N ALA A 264 -2.71 -10.00 15.01
CA ALA A 264 -1.58 -10.44 14.21
C ALA A 264 -1.36 -11.95 14.40
N ARG A 265 -1.50 -12.74 13.34
CA ARG A 265 -1.34 -14.20 13.34
C ARG A 265 -0.30 -14.64 12.33
N SER A 266 0.42 -15.69 12.63
CA SER A 266 1.26 -16.36 11.63
C SER A 266 0.39 -16.99 10.53
N LEU A 267 0.93 -17.17 9.35
CA LEU A 267 0.20 -17.82 8.25
C LEU A 267 -0.20 -19.27 8.61
N ASP A 268 0.54 -19.93 9.49
CA ASP A 268 0.20 -21.27 10.00
C ASP A 268 -1.04 -21.27 10.92
N ASP A 269 -1.28 -20.17 11.62
CA ASP A 269 -2.33 -20.08 12.66
C ASP A 269 -3.67 -19.53 12.14
N ILE A 270 -3.69 -18.93 10.93
CA ILE A 270 -4.90 -18.32 10.36
C ILE A 270 -5.81 -19.30 9.62
N GLY A 271 -5.44 -20.58 9.58
CA GLY A 271 -6.27 -21.62 8.98
C GLY A 271 -6.24 -21.66 7.46
N MET A 272 -5.23 -21.11 6.82
CA MET A 272 -5.01 -21.22 5.37
C MET A 272 -5.09 -22.69 4.93
N ARG A 273 -5.57 -22.93 3.71
CA ARG A 273 -5.75 -24.28 3.18
C ARG A 273 -4.47 -24.82 2.57
N LYS A 274 -4.44 -26.13 2.39
CA LYS A 274 -3.29 -26.85 1.83
C LYS A 274 -2.88 -26.29 0.46
N GLU A 275 -3.86 -25.94 -0.37
CA GLU A 275 -3.65 -25.36 -1.70
C GLU A 275 -2.86 -24.05 -1.65
N ASP A 276 -3.14 -23.19 -0.66
CA ASP A 276 -2.42 -21.93 -0.46
C ASP A 276 -0.96 -22.18 -0.08
N PHE A 277 -0.71 -23.14 0.83
CA PHE A 277 0.66 -23.52 1.21
C PHE A 277 1.44 -24.15 0.05
N GLU A 278 0.79 -24.91 -0.82
CA GLU A 278 1.42 -25.44 -2.03
C GLU A 278 1.86 -24.32 -2.99
N ILE A 279 1.05 -23.25 -3.12
CA ILE A 279 1.42 -22.06 -3.90
C ILE A 279 2.59 -21.32 -3.25
N LEU A 280 2.54 -21.07 -1.94
CA LEU A 280 3.62 -20.41 -1.19
C LEU A 280 4.94 -21.17 -1.35
N GLN A 281 4.91 -22.48 -1.19
CA GLN A 281 6.06 -23.36 -1.35
C GLN A 281 6.63 -23.30 -2.78
N LYS A 282 5.77 -23.40 -3.79
CA LYS A 282 6.17 -23.33 -5.21
C LYS A 282 6.84 -21.99 -5.56
N LYS A 283 6.42 -20.92 -4.91
CA LYS A 283 6.97 -19.56 -5.08
C LYS A 283 8.16 -19.28 -4.17
N GLY A 284 8.55 -20.21 -3.30
CA GLY A 284 9.65 -20.03 -2.35
C GLY A 284 9.38 -19.01 -1.25
N ILE A 285 8.10 -18.76 -0.92
CA ILE A 285 7.70 -17.80 0.10
C ILE A 285 7.86 -18.43 1.49
N ILE A 286 8.54 -17.71 2.39
CA ILE A 286 8.74 -18.13 3.78
C ILE A 286 7.49 -17.82 4.58
N TYR A 287 6.88 -18.85 5.16
CA TYR A 287 5.64 -18.72 5.96
C TYR A 287 5.75 -19.38 7.35
N ARG A 288 6.92 -19.97 7.68
CA ARG A 288 7.27 -20.56 9.00
C ARG A 288 8.58 -20.04 9.53
#